data_4871a21c1c82577a0cf104ca05b5df75
#
_entry.id   4871a21c1c82577a0cf104ca05b5df75
#
_cell.length_a   1.000
_cell.length_b   1.000
_cell.length_c   1.000
_cell.angle_alpha   90.00
_cell.angle_beta   90.00
_cell.angle_gamma   90.00
#
_symmetry.space_group_name_H-M   'P 1'
#
loop_
_entity.id
_entity.type
_entity.pdbx_description
1 polymer ?
#
loop_
_entity_poly.entity_id
_entity_poly.type
_entity_poly.pdbx_seq_one_letter_code
_entity_poly.pdbx_strand_id
1 'polypeptide(L)'
;VSTQADTANIRSIHMTTGEISGDLETEICVDSFDMTPDHTLICGLKGNQLAELYLDGEQVTHFNDDFAADYDIRTPEFHSFTNSDGIEIHGWAMKPAGWEEGKQYPCILHIHGGPRTVFGSVYHHEMQMWANAGFYVIYCNPRGSDGLCEAFSDICDKYGTIDYQDIMEF
;
A
#
# COMPACT_ATOMS: atom_id res chain seq x y z
N VAL A 1 -4.36 11.74 9.18
CA VAL A 1 -3.80 10.96 8.06
C VAL A 1 -4.89 10.76 7.01
N SER A 2 -4.55 10.85 5.75
CA SER A 2 -5.43 10.56 4.63
C SER A 2 -4.71 9.64 3.66
N THR A 3 -5.38 8.60 3.19
CA THR A 3 -4.85 7.72 2.15
C THR A 3 -5.08 8.35 0.77
N GLN A 4 -4.06 8.37 -0.05
CA GLN A 4 -4.13 8.78 -1.45
C GLN A 4 -3.41 7.75 -2.31
N ALA A 5 -4.13 7.18 -3.26
CA ALA A 5 -3.71 5.99 -4.00
C ALA A 5 -3.32 4.85 -3.03
N ASP A 6 -2.04 4.58 -2.88
CA ASP A 6 -1.49 3.49 -2.06
C ASP A 6 -0.64 4.01 -0.88
N THR A 7 -0.67 5.31 -0.60
CA THR A 7 0.17 5.95 0.42
C THR A 7 -0.67 6.75 1.41
N ALA A 8 -0.37 6.62 2.69
CA ALA A 8 -0.98 7.38 3.77
C ALA A 8 -0.14 8.64 4.08
N ASN A 9 -0.75 9.82 3.99
CA ASN A 9 -0.09 11.13 4.16
C ASN A 9 -0.76 11.96 5.26
N ILE A 10 -0.02 12.92 5.81
CA ILE A 10 -0.54 13.91 6.77
C ILE A 10 -1.15 15.07 5.99
N ARG A 11 -2.40 15.42 6.31
CA ARG A 11 -3.14 16.54 5.73
C ARG A 11 -3.56 17.52 6.80
N SER A 12 -3.54 18.81 6.50
CA SER A 12 -4.08 19.87 7.34
C SER A 12 -5.44 20.30 6.83
N ILE A 13 -6.39 20.53 7.73
CA ILE A 13 -7.72 21.06 7.41
C ILE A 13 -7.94 22.37 8.17
N HIS A 14 -8.24 23.44 7.46
CA HIS A 14 -8.60 24.70 8.08
C HIS A 14 -10.00 24.59 8.72
N MET A 15 -10.07 24.69 10.03
CA MET A 15 -11.28 24.36 10.81
C MET A 15 -12.52 25.23 10.48
N THR A 16 -12.33 26.42 9.95
CA THR A 16 -13.43 27.33 9.62
C THR A 16 -13.86 27.21 8.16
N THR A 17 -12.93 27.05 7.23
CA THR A 17 -13.22 27.03 5.78
C THR A 17 -13.38 25.61 5.23
N GLY A 18 -12.88 24.58 5.95
CA GLY A 18 -12.81 23.21 5.47
C GLY A 18 -11.74 23.00 4.38
N GLU A 19 -10.95 24.03 4.09
CA GLU A 19 -9.89 23.95 3.09
C GLU A 19 -8.80 22.98 3.55
N ILE A 20 -8.47 22.02 2.67
CA ILE A 20 -7.38 21.09 2.89
C ILE A 20 -6.12 21.74 2.32
N SER A 21 -5.12 21.91 3.15
CA SER A 21 -3.83 22.49 2.78
C SER A 21 -2.68 21.79 3.48
N GLY A 22 -1.48 22.01 2.95
CA GLY A 22 -0.26 21.60 3.60
C GLY A 22 -0.10 20.09 3.66
N ASP A 23 0.24 19.55 2.53
CA ASP A 23 0.69 18.19 2.48
C ASP A 23 2.12 18.14 3.03
N LEU A 24 2.31 17.48 4.15
CA LEU A 24 3.60 16.86 4.39
C LEU A 24 3.67 15.67 3.41
N GLU A 25 3.98 15.98 2.14
CA GLU A 25 4.33 14.94 1.17
C GLU A 25 5.64 14.34 1.64
N THR A 26 5.54 13.17 2.22
CA THR A 26 6.69 12.38 2.62
C THR A 26 6.71 11.12 1.78
N GLU A 27 7.90 10.61 1.48
CA GLU A 27 8.07 9.25 0.92
C GLU A 27 7.74 8.16 1.96
N ILE A 28 7.19 8.58 3.12
CA ILE A 28 6.87 7.71 4.25
C ILE A 28 5.36 7.46 4.22
N CYS A 29 4.95 6.22 4.13
CA CYS A 29 3.58 5.81 4.39
C CYS A 29 3.31 5.92 5.89
N VAL A 30 2.54 6.92 6.30
CA VAL A 30 2.35 7.33 7.69
C VAL A 30 1.38 6.38 8.40
N ASP A 31 1.87 5.72 9.42
CA ASP A 31 1.07 4.89 10.32
C ASP A 31 0.49 5.72 11.48
N SER A 32 1.37 6.47 12.13
CA SER A 32 1.00 7.44 13.16
C SER A 32 1.99 8.60 13.19
N PHE A 33 1.58 9.71 13.78
CA PHE A 33 2.44 10.88 13.92
C PHE A 33 2.08 11.70 15.17
N ASP A 34 3.04 12.51 15.60
CA ASP A 34 2.86 13.58 16.58
C ASP A 34 3.56 14.85 16.11
N MET A 35 3.05 16.01 16.48
CA MET A 35 3.54 17.30 16.00
C MET A 35 3.63 18.32 17.12
N THR A 36 4.72 19.09 17.07
CA THR A 36 4.85 20.37 17.79
C THR A 36 4.90 21.51 16.77
N PRO A 37 4.93 22.79 17.19
CA PRO A 37 5.13 23.89 16.23
C PRO A 37 6.41 23.80 15.41
N ASP A 38 7.45 23.15 15.94
CA ASP A 38 8.80 23.14 15.35
C ASP A 38 9.20 21.78 14.78
N HIS A 39 8.52 20.68 15.16
CA HIS A 39 8.93 19.33 14.81
C HIS A 39 7.75 18.41 14.48
N THR A 40 7.99 17.47 13.55
CA THR A 40 7.05 16.39 13.23
C THR A 40 7.76 15.05 13.44
N LEU A 41 7.18 14.20 14.28
CA LEU A 41 7.61 12.82 14.46
C LEU A 41 6.62 11.89 13.77
N ILE A 42 7.11 11.03 12.90
CA ILE A 42 6.32 10.06 12.14
C ILE A 42 6.79 8.66 12.50
N CYS A 43 5.85 7.77 12.78
CA CYS A 43 6.04 6.33 12.69
C CYS A 43 5.45 5.86 11.36
N GLY A 44 6.22 5.17 10.55
CA GLY A 44 5.75 4.77 9.23
C GLY A 44 6.74 3.91 8.46
N LEU A 45 6.35 3.56 7.24
CA LEU A 45 7.13 2.71 6.33
C LEU A 45 7.65 3.56 5.17
N LYS A 46 8.93 3.44 4.85
CA LYS A 46 9.55 4.10 3.70
C LYS A 46 9.88 3.07 2.63
N GLY A 47 9.22 3.17 1.48
CA GLY A 47 9.34 2.15 0.44
C GLY A 47 8.98 0.76 0.99
N ASN A 48 9.82 -0.23 0.70
CA ASN A 48 9.62 -1.62 1.15
C ASN A 48 10.40 -1.95 2.44
N GLN A 49 10.66 -0.95 3.29
CA GLN A 49 11.29 -1.13 4.60
C GLN A 49 10.25 -1.32 5.69
N LEU A 50 10.63 -1.95 6.81
CA LEU A 50 9.80 -2.04 7.99
C LEU A 50 9.66 -0.66 8.66
N ALA A 51 8.66 -0.54 9.55
CA ALA A 51 8.35 0.72 10.21
C ALA A 51 9.48 1.20 11.13
N GLU A 52 9.80 2.49 10.98
CA GLU A 52 10.79 3.20 11.80
C GLU A 52 10.21 4.55 12.23
N LEU A 53 10.92 5.26 13.11
CA LEU A 53 10.61 6.62 13.48
C LEU A 53 11.41 7.61 12.63
N TYR A 54 10.74 8.66 12.21
CA TYR A 54 11.29 9.75 11.41
C TYR A 54 10.98 11.08 12.09
N LEU A 55 12.01 11.85 12.40
CA LEU A 55 11.90 13.21 12.92
C LEU A 55 12.20 14.20 11.80
N ASP A 56 11.25 15.06 11.47
CA ASP A 56 11.35 16.04 10.38
C ASP A 56 11.79 15.44 9.04
N GLY A 57 11.38 14.19 8.79
CA GLY A 57 11.69 13.42 7.57
C GLY A 57 12.99 12.59 7.64
N GLU A 58 13.82 12.78 8.67
CA GLU A 58 15.04 12.01 8.87
C GLU A 58 14.79 10.79 9.77
N GLN A 59 15.24 9.62 9.36
CA GLN A 59 15.13 8.39 10.16
C GLN A 59 15.99 8.50 11.44
N VAL A 60 15.34 8.26 12.60
CA VAL A 60 16.00 8.37 13.92
C VAL A 60 16.06 7.05 14.68
N THR A 61 15.44 6.00 14.16
CA THR A 61 15.54 4.63 14.71
C THR A 61 16.02 3.66 13.66
N HIS A 62 16.63 2.55 14.11
CA HIS A 62 17.23 1.49 13.31
C HIS A 62 16.87 0.13 13.89
N PHE A 63 15.60 -0.04 14.32
CA PHE A 63 15.14 -1.26 14.98
C PHE A 63 15.13 -2.48 14.06
N ASN A 64 15.02 -2.25 12.75
CA ASN A 64 14.85 -3.31 11.77
C ASN A 64 16.07 -3.55 10.88
N ASP A 65 17.21 -2.88 11.14
CA ASP A 65 18.43 -3.00 10.31
C ASP A 65 18.94 -4.45 10.27
N ASP A 66 19.01 -5.12 11.42
CA ASP A 66 19.46 -6.51 11.49
C ASP A 66 18.53 -7.45 10.71
N PHE A 67 17.21 -7.23 10.82
CA PHE A 67 16.23 -7.99 10.05
C PHE A 67 16.42 -7.74 8.54
N ALA A 68 16.57 -6.50 8.12
CA ALA A 68 16.75 -6.15 6.72
C ALA A 68 18.08 -6.68 6.14
N ALA A 69 19.12 -6.86 7.00
CA ALA A 69 20.38 -7.45 6.60
C ALA A 69 20.31 -8.98 6.47
N ASP A 70 19.51 -9.63 7.31
CA ASP A 70 19.44 -11.10 7.39
C ASP A 70 18.43 -11.72 6.43
N TYR A 71 17.44 -10.96 5.94
CA TYR A 71 16.34 -11.46 5.12
C TYR A 71 16.25 -10.75 3.76
N ASP A 72 15.93 -11.52 2.71
CA ASP A 72 15.68 -10.99 1.35
C ASP A 72 14.28 -10.36 1.29
N ILE A 73 14.22 -9.04 1.39
CA ILE A 73 12.97 -8.27 1.29
C ILE A 73 12.66 -8.03 -0.19
N ARG A 74 11.61 -8.71 -0.67
CA ARG A 74 11.17 -8.62 -2.07
C ARG A 74 10.41 -7.31 -2.32
N THR A 75 10.72 -6.66 -3.45
CA THR A 75 10.04 -5.43 -3.86
C THR A 75 8.87 -5.76 -4.78
N PRO A 76 7.65 -5.30 -4.48
CA PRO A 76 6.52 -5.47 -5.38
C PRO A 76 6.67 -4.59 -6.62
N GLU A 77 6.27 -5.11 -7.78
CA GLU A 77 6.20 -4.37 -9.04
C GLU A 77 4.77 -3.86 -9.22
N PHE A 78 4.62 -2.56 -9.46
CA PHE A 78 3.33 -1.93 -9.73
C PHE A 78 2.81 -2.31 -11.12
N HIS A 79 1.53 -2.61 -11.19
CA HIS A 79 0.78 -2.87 -12.42
C HIS A 79 -0.55 -2.12 -12.37
N SER A 80 -1.04 -1.67 -13.52
CA SER A 80 -2.42 -1.20 -13.65
C SER A 80 -3.06 -1.80 -14.91
N PHE A 81 -4.37 -1.95 -14.88
CA PHE A 81 -5.14 -2.33 -16.06
C PHE A 81 -6.50 -1.63 -16.04
N THR A 82 -7.10 -1.50 -17.22
CA THR A 82 -8.46 -0.98 -17.33
C THR A 82 -9.41 -2.17 -17.44
N ASN A 83 -10.32 -2.28 -16.49
CA ASN A 83 -11.32 -3.35 -16.46
C ASN A 83 -12.36 -3.20 -17.58
N SER A 84 -13.26 -4.18 -17.71
CA SER A 84 -14.31 -4.20 -18.76
C SER A 84 -15.33 -3.04 -18.62
N ASP A 85 -15.43 -2.40 -17.46
CA ASP A 85 -16.26 -1.20 -17.23
C ASP A 85 -15.53 0.11 -17.53
N GLY A 86 -14.26 0.05 -17.98
CA GLY A 86 -13.45 1.22 -18.27
C GLY A 86 -12.83 1.89 -17.04
N ILE A 87 -12.77 1.19 -15.91
CA ILE A 87 -12.18 1.68 -14.66
C ILE A 87 -10.74 1.19 -14.55
N GLU A 88 -9.82 2.09 -14.19
CA GLU A 88 -8.43 1.72 -13.91
C GLU A 88 -8.31 1.08 -12.52
N ILE A 89 -7.72 -0.12 -12.49
CA ILE A 89 -7.47 -0.89 -11.28
C ILE A 89 -5.95 -0.97 -11.07
N HIS A 90 -5.52 -0.62 -9.87
CA HIS A 90 -4.13 -0.69 -9.45
C HIS A 90 -3.85 -2.01 -8.75
N GLY A 91 -2.71 -2.60 -9.05
CA GLY A 91 -2.27 -3.83 -8.40
C GLY A 91 -0.75 -3.99 -8.42
N TRP A 92 -0.31 -5.06 -7.82
CA TRP A 92 1.12 -5.35 -7.66
C TRP A 92 1.39 -6.82 -7.84
N ALA A 93 2.61 -7.11 -8.26
CA ALA A 93 3.13 -8.45 -8.37
C ALA A 93 4.48 -8.56 -7.65
N MET A 94 4.65 -9.58 -6.85
CA MET A 94 5.89 -9.86 -6.14
C MET A 94 6.47 -11.18 -6.62
N LYS A 95 7.66 -11.12 -7.22
CA LYS A 95 8.37 -12.29 -7.73
C LYS A 95 8.87 -13.17 -6.58
N PRO A 96 8.80 -14.51 -6.72
CA PRO A 96 9.33 -15.42 -5.72
C PRO A 96 10.85 -15.30 -5.57
N ALA A 97 11.35 -15.76 -4.43
CA ALA A 97 12.79 -15.95 -4.25
C ALA A 97 13.34 -16.93 -5.30
N GLY A 98 14.46 -16.59 -5.90
CA GLY A 98 15.06 -17.40 -6.98
C GLY A 98 14.25 -17.40 -8.28
N TRP A 99 13.50 -16.32 -8.55
CA TRP A 99 12.75 -16.18 -9.80
C TRP A 99 13.65 -16.24 -11.03
N GLU A 100 13.24 -17.03 -12.02
CA GLU A 100 13.90 -17.17 -13.31
C GLU A 100 12.89 -16.97 -14.44
N GLU A 101 13.26 -16.20 -15.45
CA GLU A 101 12.42 -15.95 -16.62
C GLU A 101 12.06 -17.27 -17.33
N GLY A 102 10.78 -17.41 -17.73
CA GLY A 102 10.27 -18.59 -18.42
C GLY A 102 9.94 -19.79 -17.53
N LYS A 103 10.26 -19.75 -16.24
CA LYS A 103 9.76 -20.74 -15.27
C LYS A 103 8.32 -20.45 -14.85
N GLN A 104 7.59 -21.52 -14.52
CA GLN A 104 6.27 -21.41 -13.90
C GLN A 104 6.38 -21.55 -12.38
N TYR A 105 5.65 -20.73 -11.67
CA TYR A 105 5.59 -20.72 -10.22
C TYR A 105 4.14 -20.84 -9.74
N PRO A 106 3.90 -21.46 -8.59
CA PRO A 106 2.58 -21.37 -7.97
C PRO A 106 2.27 -19.92 -7.64
N CYS A 107 1.01 -19.50 -7.84
CA CYS A 107 0.58 -18.13 -7.62
C CYS A 107 -0.38 -18.04 -6.44
N ILE A 108 -0.23 -17.00 -5.63
CA ILE A 108 -1.18 -16.58 -4.61
C ILE A 108 -1.76 -15.25 -5.02
N LEU A 109 -3.09 -15.18 -5.16
CA LEU A 109 -3.84 -13.93 -5.23
C LEU A 109 -4.26 -13.55 -3.82
N HIS A 110 -3.71 -12.45 -3.30
CA HIS A 110 -4.09 -11.91 -2.00
C HIS A 110 -5.18 -10.86 -2.16
N ILE A 111 -6.29 -11.05 -1.46
CA ILE A 111 -7.46 -10.18 -1.52
C ILE A 111 -7.63 -9.53 -0.14
N HIS A 112 -7.61 -8.20 -0.08
CA HIS A 112 -7.92 -7.50 1.17
C HIS A 112 -9.43 -7.44 1.43
N GLY A 113 -9.80 -7.35 2.70
CA GLY A 113 -11.17 -7.11 3.12
C GLY A 113 -11.36 -5.66 3.59
N GLY A 114 -12.57 -5.37 4.05
CA GLY A 114 -12.79 -4.09 4.68
C GLY A 114 -14.06 -3.35 4.28
N PRO A 115 -14.49 -3.20 3.00
CA PRO A 115 -13.73 -3.14 1.75
C PRO A 115 -12.83 -1.90 1.67
N ARG A 116 -13.14 -0.81 2.43
CA ARG A 116 -12.40 0.45 2.49
C ARG A 116 -11.06 0.27 3.19
N THR A 117 -10.15 -0.40 2.54
CA THR A 117 -8.72 -0.47 2.85
C THR A 117 -7.95 -0.40 1.54
N VAL A 118 -6.64 -0.43 1.58
CA VAL A 118 -5.80 -0.29 0.39
C VAL A 118 -4.50 -1.06 0.57
N PHE A 119 -4.10 -1.78 -0.48
CA PHE A 119 -2.75 -2.26 -0.64
C PHE A 119 -1.86 -1.21 -1.31
N GLY A 120 -0.56 -1.34 -1.11
CA GLY A 120 0.46 -0.51 -1.74
C GLY A 120 1.78 -1.23 -1.89
N SER A 121 2.80 -0.46 -2.18
CA SER A 121 4.18 -0.94 -2.34
C SER A 121 4.93 -1.11 -1.01
N VAL A 122 4.28 -0.83 0.13
CA VAL A 122 4.88 -0.92 1.45
C VAL A 122 5.10 -2.37 1.88
N TYR A 123 5.98 -2.56 2.84
CA TYR A 123 6.27 -3.87 3.43
C TYR A 123 5.01 -4.53 3.98
N HIS A 124 4.74 -5.77 3.54
CA HIS A 124 3.65 -6.60 4.05
C HIS A 124 4.18 -8.00 4.37
N HIS A 125 4.19 -8.35 5.64
CA HIS A 125 4.89 -9.53 6.14
C HIS A 125 4.43 -10.84 5.49
N GLU A 126 3.11 -11.05 5.36
CA GLU A 126 2.56 -12.30 4.76
C GLU A 126 2.96 -12.45 3.30
N MET A 127 2.93 -11.34 2.51
CA MET A 127 3.35 -11.36 1.11
C MET A 127 4.83 -11.69 0.99
N GLN A 128 5.68 -11.15 1.87
CA GLN A 128 7.09 -11.47 1.94
C GLN A 128 7.32 -12.95 2.25
N MET A 129 6.60 -13.51 3.22
CA MET A 129 6.69 -14.94 3.55
C MET A 129 6.35 -15.83 2.36
N TRP A 130 5.26 -15.53 1.64
CA TRP A 130 4.86 -16.34 0.48
C TRP A 130 5.84 -16.22 -0.67
N ALA A 131 6.31 -15.01 -0.98
CA ALA A 131 7.29 -14.80 -2.03
C ALA A 131 8.61 -15.51 -1.72
N ASN A 132 9.08 -15.46 -0.46
CA ASN A 132 10.27 -16.18 -0.03
C ASN A 132 10.06 -17.71 0.04
N ALA A 133 8.82 -18.18 0.18
CA ALA A 133 8.47 -19.60 0.08
C ALA A 133 8.34 -20.11 -1.37
N GLY A 134 8.59 -19.26 -2.37
CA GLY A 134 8.60 -19.62 -3.78
C GLY A 134 7.30 -19.38 -4.54
N PHE A 135 6.35 -18.65 -3.96
CA PHE A 135 5.11 -18.26 -4.64
C PHE A 135 5.26 -16.93 -5.37
N TYR A 136 4.66 -16.84 -6.55
CA TYR A 136 4.38 -15.56 -7.19
C TYR A 136 3.17 -14.95 -6.51
N VAL A 137 3.30 -13.75 -5.91
CA VAL A 137 2.21 -13.12 -5.14
C VAL A 137 1.66 -11.95 -5.94
N ILE A 138 0.36 -11.95 -6.17
CA ILE A 138 -0.34 -10.84 -6.84
C ILE A 138 -1.46 -10.31 -5.94
N TYR A 139 -1.73 -9.01 -6.04
CA TYR A 139 -2.77 -8.33 -5.27
C TYR A 139 -3.15 -7.02 -5.94
N CYS A 140 -4.39 -6.58 -5.77
CA CYS A 140 -4.90 -5.35 -6.35
C CYS A 140 -5.85 -4.63 -5.40
N ASN A 141 -6.17 -3.38 -5.74
CA ASN A 141 -7.21 -2.58 -5.10
C ASN A 141 -8.43 -2.53 -6.03
N PRO A 142 -9.41 -3.45 -5.85
CA PRO A 142 -10.65 -3.43 -6.62
C PRO A 142 -11.54 -2.25 -6.21
N ARG A 143 -12.60 -1.98 -6.95
CA ARG A 143 -13.66 -1.06 -6.51
C ARG A 143 -14.14 -1.42 -5.11
N GLY A 144 -14.40 -0.43 -4.29
CA GLY A 144 -14.64 -0.58 -2.85
C GLY A 144 -13.42 -0.25 -2.00
N SER A 145 -12.21 -0.33 -2.56
CA SER A 145 -10.99 0.08 -1.88
C SER A 145 -10.95 1.57 -1.61
N ASP A 146 -10.16 1.97 -0.62
CA ASP A 146 -9.87 3.37 -0.32
C ASP A 146 -8.77 3.94 -1.25
N GLY A 147 -8.33 5.16 -1.01
CA GLY A 147 -7.17 5.78 -1.65
C GLY A 147 -7.44 6.54 -2.95
N LEU A 148 -8.59 6.36 -3.60
CA LEU A 148 -8.97 7.09 -4.81
C LEU A 148 -10.06 8.14 -4.51
N CYS A 149 -11.30 7.87 -4.87
CA CYS A 149 -12.40 8.79 -4.64
C CYS A 149 -13.63 8.06 -4.09
N GLU A 150 -14.59 8.83 -3.55
CA GLU A 150 -15.82 8.26 -2.98
C GLU A 150 -16.58 7.38 -3.98
N ALA A 151 -16.63 7.75 -5.25
CA ALA A 151 -17.31 6.96 -6.28
C ALA A 151 -16.65 5.60 -6.54
N PHE A 152 -15.34 5.49 -6.30
CA PHE A 152 -14.60 4.22 -6.39
C PHE A 152 -14.81 3.36 -5.14
N SER A 153 -14.84 4.01 -3.97
CA SER A 153 -14.96 3.33 -2.67
C SER A 153 -16.40 2.93 -2.33
N ASP A 154 -17.40 3.63 -2.90
CA ASP A 154 -18.83 3.34 -2.63
C ASP A 154 -19.33 2.20 -3.52
N ILE A 155 -19.33 1.01 -2.96
CA ILE A 155 -19.92 -0.20 -3.56
C ILE A 155 -21.16 -0.69 -2.78
N CYS A 156 -21.89 0.26 -2.15
CA CYS A 156 -23.13 -0.06 -1.45
C CYS A 156 -24.07 -0.85 -2.37
N ASP A 157 -24.66 -1.94 -1.84
CA ASP A 157 -25.50 -2.90 -2.57
C ASP A 157 -24.81 -3.66 -3.73
N LYS A 158 -23.49 -3.47 -3.93
CA LYS A 158 -22.71 -4.12 -5.00
C LYS A 158 -21.55 -4.97 -4.49
N TYR A 159 -21.36 -5.06 -3.18
CA TYR A 159 -20.31 -5.85 -2.57
C TYR A 159 -20.38 -7.32 -2.99
N GLY A 160 -19.25 -7.91 -3.36
CA GLY A 160 -19.17 -9.26 -3.89
C GLY A 160 -19.61 -9.40 -5.36
N THR A 161 -19.76 -8.29 -6.08
CA THR A 161 -20.14 -8.27 -7.50
C THR A 161 -19.10 -7.54 -8.35
N ILE A 162 -19.07 -6.21 -8.31
CA ILE A 162 -18.15 -5.41 -9.13
C ILE A 162 -16.71 -5.48 -8.62
N ASP A 163 -16.51 -5.58 -7.33
CA ASP A 163 -15.22 -5.84 -6.69
C ASP A 163 -14.67 -7.24 -7.06
N TYR A 164 -15.52 -8.26 -7.05
CA TYR A 164 -15.16 -9.60 -7.51
C TYR A 164 -14.80 -9.61 -9.00
N GLN A 165 -15.54 -8.87 -9.83
CA GLN A 165 -15.22 -8.73 -11.25
C GLN A 165 -13.82 -8.13 -11.44
N ASP A 166 -13.50 -7.03 -10.76
CA ASP A 166 -12.19 -6.38 -10.85
C ASP A 166 -11.05 -7.34 -10.47
N ILE A 167 -11.23 -8.12 -9.40
CA ILE A 167 -10.27 -9.11 -8.92
C ILE A 167 -10.06 -10.24 -9.94
N MET A 168 -11.11 -10.67 -10.61
CA MET A 168 -11.04 -11.77 -11.59
C MET A 168 -10.50 -11.34 -12.95
N GLU A 169 -10.54 -10.05 -13.25
CA GLU A 169 -9.96 -9.48 -14.46
C GLU A 169 -8.47 -9.13 -14.29
N PHE A 170 -8.02 -8.90 -13.04
CA PHE A 170 -6.62 -8.67 -12.68
C PHE A 170 -5.79 -9.95 -12.80
#